data_5c90e463251c59d0563bfd67bff2ac44
#
_entry.id   5c90e463251c59d0563bfd67bff2ac44
#
_cell.length_a   1.000
_cell.length_b   1.000
_cell.length_c   1.000
_cell.angle_alpha   90.00
_cell.angle_beta   90.00
_cell.angle_gamma   90.00
#
_symmetry.space_group_name_H-M   'P 1'
#
loop_
_entity.id
_entity.type
_entity.pdbx_description
1 polymer ?
#
loop_
_entity_poly.entity_id
_entity_poly.type
_entity_poly.pdbx_seq_one_letter_code
_entity_poly.pdbx_strand_id
1 'polypeptide(L)'
;MFIHGGAWRAGTSRRVGYPAEMFVNAGANYVALDFVQIGEAGGDLGKMADQVRRGIAWVYKNAKSFDGDASRLYIGGFSSGGHLCGVAMVTDWQKDFGIPADAIKGGLCMSGMYDMKPVRLSKRSSYIKFTDAMEQAMSSQRHIDKLAAPVVCTAGTAETPEFQRQNRDFVAAVKAAGKPAEFIAAPHCNHFEMGESLGNPYGPNGRAALAMMKLPVIAA
;
A
#
# COMPACT_ATOMS: atom_id res chain seq x y z
N MET A 1 1.95 -2.50 8.93
CA MET A 1 3.12 -1.81 8.32
C MET A 1 2.65 -0.76 7.33
N PHE A 2 3.43 0.32 7.18
CA PHE A 2 3.06 1.42 6.30
C PHE A 2 4.17 1.77 5.31
N ILE A 3 3.79 1.98 4.03
CA ILE A 3 4.65 2.29 2.89
C ILE A 3 4.35 3.73 2.48
N HIS A 4 5.31 4.64 2.68
CA HIS A 4 5.09 6.05 2.43
C HIS A 4 4.94 6.40 0.94
N GLY A 5 4.25 7.49 0.66
CA GLY A 5 4.16 8.11 -0.66
C GLY A 5 5.35 9.01 -0.98
N GLY A 6 5.17 9.89 -1.98
CA GLY A 6 6.16 10.87 -2.40
C GLY A 6 6.60 10.72 -3.85
N ALA A 7 5.70 10.22 -4.70
CA ALA A 7 5.92 10.04 -6.15
C ALA A 7 7.19 9.24 -6.48
N TRP A 8 7.54 8.27 -5.63
CA TRP A 8 8.78 7.45 -5.66
C TRP A 8 10.09 8.25 -5.51
N ARG A 9 10.03 9.57 -5.33
CA ARG A 9 11.17 10.51 -5.32
C ARG A 9 11.49 11.08 -3.94
N ALA A 10 10.57 10.94 -3.00
CA ALA A 10 10.66 11.56 -1.68
C ALA A 10 9.90 10.72 -0.65
N GLY A 11 9.99 11.14 0.60
CA GLY A 11 9.34 10.47 1.73
C GLY A 11 10.37 9.78 2.63
N THR A 12 9.99 9.61 3.88
CA THR A 12 10.75 8.85 4.88
C THR A 12 9.78 8.28 5.90
N SER A 13 10.17 7.19 6.57
CA SER A 13 9.42 6.59 7.68
C SER A 13 9.10 7.62 8.78
N ARG A 14 10.04 8.51 9.07
CA ARG A 14 9.87 9.56 10.09
C ARG A 14 8.70 10.50 9.79
N ARG A 15 8.49 10.86 8.52
CA ARG A 15 7.41 11.77 8.12
C ARG A 15 6.02 11.14 8.20
N VAL A 16 5.95 9.84 8.23
CA VAL A 16 4.70 9.07 8.25
C VAL A 16 4.50 8.33 9.57
N GLY A 17 5.14 8.81 10.64
CA GLY A 17 4.98 8.29 12.00
C GLY A 17 3.71 8.76 12.71
N TYR A 18 3.04 9.81 12.21
CA TYR A 18 1.87 10.43 12.84
C TYR A 18 0.67 9.47 13.09
N PRO A 19 0.42 8.39 12.29
CA PRO A 19 -0.67 7.47 12.60
C PRO A 19 -0.36 6.51 13.75
N ALA A 20 0.90 6.44 14.18
CA ALA A 20 1.35 5.45 15.18
C ALA A 20 0.52 5.51 16.47
N GLU A 21 0.22 6.72 16.96
CA GLU A 21 -0.56 6.91 18.19
C GLU A 21 -1.93 6.21 18.11
N MET A 22 -2.68 6.42 17.04
CA MET A 22 -3.97 5.78 16.82
C MET A 22 -3.86 4.24 16.86
N PHE A 23 -2.87 3.66 16.15
CA PHE A 23 -2.71 2.22 16.09
C PHE A 23 -2.24 1.63 17.41
N VAL A 24 -1.31 2.28 18.10
CA VAL A 24 -0.79 1.83 19.40
C VAL A 24 -1.88 1.88 20.46
N ASN A 25 -2.67 2.97 20.51
CA ASN A 25 -3.81 3.07 21.42
C ASN A 25 -4.86 1.98 21.13
N ALA A 26 -5.04 1.59 19.87
CA ALA A 26 -5.92 0.49 19.48
C ALA A 26 -5.32 -0.91 19.71
N GLY A 27 -4.10 -1.02 20.27
CA GLY A 27 -3.44 -2.29 20.59
C GLY A 27 -2.66 -2.93 19.44
N ALA A 28 -2.17 -2.13 18.47
CA ALA A 28 -1.37 -2.62 17.37
C ALA A 28 0.01 -1.98 17.32
N ASN A 29 1.00 -2.71 16.82
CA ASN A 29 2.29 -2.14 16.45
C ASN A 29 2.17 -1.36 15.12
N TYR A 30 2.86 -0.23 15.02
CA TYR A 30 2.98 0.53 13.79
C TYR A 30 4.43 0.53 13.30
N VAL A 31 4.63 0.05 12.08
CA VAL A 31 5.96 -0.03 11.45
C VAL A 31 5.92 0.75 10.15
N ALA A 32 6.69 1.82 10.04
CA ALA A 32 6.89 2.57 8.80
C ALA A 32 8.21 2.17 8.15
N LEU A 33 8.18 1.91 6.83
CA LEU A 33 9.36 1.51 6.08
C LEU A 33 10.10 2.71 5.49
N ASP A 34 11.43 2.64 5.50
CA ASP A 34 12.30 3.38 4.58
C ASP A 34 12.79 2.47 3.46
N PHE A 35 12.92 3.01 2.28
CA PHE A 35 13.43 2.34 1.09
C PHE A 35 14.04 3.36 0.12
N VAL A 36 14.92 2.90 -0.78
CA VAL A 36 15.58 3.79 -1.74
C VAL A 36 14.59 4.60 -2.56
N GLN A 37 14.95 5.84 -2.84
CA GLN A 37 14.20 6.68 -3.78
C GLN A 37 14.51 6.28 -5.23
N ILE A 38 13.63 6.63 -6.16
CA ILE A 38 13.76 6.22 -7.58
C ILE A 38 15.06 6.69 -8.22
N GLY A 39 15.56 7.85 -7.83
CA GLY A 39 16.86 8.36 -8.31
C GLY A 39 18.03 7.47 -7.89
N GLU A 40 18.07 7.07 -6.63
CA GLU A 40 19.08 6.16 -6.07
C GLU A 40 18.92 4.74 -6.64
N ALA A 41 17.70 4.34 -6.96
CA ALA A 41 17.40 3.08 -7.65
C ALA A 41 17.79 3.10 -9.15
N GLY A 42 18.30 4.25 -9.66
CA GLY A 42 18.64 4.39 -11.07
C GLY A 42 17.44 4.47 -12.01
N GLY A 43 16.25 4.81 -11.50
CA GLY A 43 15.01 4.87 -12.26
C GLY A 43 14.24 3.55 -12.29
N ASP A 44 14.63 2.56 -11.49
CA ASP A 44 14.07 1.20 -11.47
C ASP A 44 13.10 0.99 -10.29
N LEU A 45 11.79 0.91 -10.59
CA LEU A 45 10.75 0.63 -9.61
C LEU A 45 10.87 -0.79 -9.01
N GLY A 46 11.43 -1.73 -9.75
CA GLY A 46 11.63 -3.11 -9.29
C GLY A 46 12.55 -3.17 -8.08
N LYS A 47 13.61 -2.35 -8.05
CA LYS A 47 14.53 -2.25 -6.90
C LYS A 47 13.84 -1.68 -5.66
N MET A 48 12.98 -0.67 -5.83
CA MET A 48 12.20 -0.12 -4.72
C MET A 48 11.21 -1.17 -4.17
N ALA A 49 10.47 -1.83 -5.06
CA ALA A 49 9.53 -2.87 -4.69
C ALA A 49 10.21 -4.05 -3.98
N ASP A 50 11.42 -4.44 -4.42
CA ASP A 50 12.20 -5.49 -3.78
C ASP A 50 12.59 -5.12 -2.34
N GLN A 51 13.02 -3.88 -2.09
CA GLN A 51 13.31 -3.42 -0.72
C GLN A 51 12.08 -3.42 0.18
N VAL A 52 10.93 -2.94 -0.34
CA VAL A 52 9.66 -2.99 0.40
C VAL A 52 9.28 -4.42 0.73
N ARG A 53 9.37 -5.35 -0.22
CA ARG A 53 9.07 -6.77 -0.01
C ARG A 53 10.01 -7.39 1.03
N ARG A 54 11.32 -7.11 0.95
CA ARG A 54 12.29 -7.58 1.96
C ARG A 54 11.98 -7.02 3.35
N GLY A 55 11.60 -5.74 3.45
CA GLY A 55 11.18 -5.13 4.70
C GLY A 55 9.94 -5.82 5.30
N ILE A 56 8.94 -6.15 4.48
CA ILE A 56 7.75 -6.88 4.89
C ILE A 56 8.13 -8.29 5.38
N ALA A 57 8.95 -9.02 4.63
CA ALA A 57 9.41 -10.35 5.02
C ALA A 57 10.23 -10.33 6.31
N TRP A 58 11.05 -9.29 6.51
CA TRP A 58 11.83 -9.12 7.73
C TRP A 58 10.91 -8.88 8.94
N VAL A 59 9.92 -8.01 8.81
CA VAL A 59 8.94 -7.76 9.88
C VAL A 59 8.17 -9.02 10.23
N TYR A 60 7.72 -9.79 9.23
CA TYR A 60 7.06 -11.07 9.48
C TYR A 60 7.94 -12.03 10.30
N LYS A 61 9.21 -12.20 9.88
CA LYS A 61 10.16 -13.12 10.54
C LYS A 61 10.60 -12.67 11.93
N ASN A 62 10.57 -11.36 12.20
CA ASN A 62 11.08 -10.77 13.44
C ASN A 62 9.98 -10.16 14.32
N ALA A 63 8.71 -10.34 14.00
CA ALA A 63 7.59 -9.72 14.72
C ALA A 63 7.70 -9.88 16.26
N LYS A 64 8.06 -11.06 16.73
CA LYS A 64 8.20 -11.33 18.16
C LYS A 64 9.28 -10.49 18.87
N SER A 65 10.27 -9.97 18.15
CA SER A 65 11.34 -9.16 18.75
C SER A 65 10.89 -7.77 19.21
N PHE A 66 9.68 -7.37 18.78
CA PHE A 66 9.03 -6.11 19.18
C PHE A 66 7.56 -6.34 19.58
N ASP A 67 7.28 -7.48 20.22
CA ASP A 67 5.96 -7.87 20.73
C ASP A 67 4.86 -7.89 19.67
N GLY A 68 5.23 -8.12 18.41
CA GLY A 68 4.30 -8.23 17.28
C GLY A 68 3.82 -9.67 17.07
N ASP A 69 2.63 -9.78 16.48
CA ASP A 69 2.04 -11.05 16.05
C ASP A 69 2.13 -11.19 14.52
N ALA A 70 3.04 -12.05 14.04
CA ALA A 70 3.22 -12.31 12.62
C ALA A 70 1.96 -12.87 11.94
N SER A 71 1.06 -13.55 12.68
CA SER A 71 -0.20 -14.06 12.16
C SER A 71 -1.23 -12.96 11.88
N ARG A 72 -0.95 -11.73 12.29
CA ARG A 72 -1.80 -10.54 12.15
C ARG A 72 -1.09 -9.40 11.42
N LEU A 73 -0.27 -9.72 10.42
CA LEU A 73 0.42 -8.72 9.61
C LEU A 73 -0.53 -8.09 8.57
N TYR A 74 -0.70 -6.78 8.64
CA TYR A 74 -1.42 -5.97 7.67
C TYR A 74 -0.48 -4.93 7.05
N ILE A 75 -0.70 -4.60 5.80
CA ILE A 75 0.08 -3.56 5.12
C ILE A 75 -0.82 -2.44 4.62
N GLY A 76 -0.28 -1.24 4.56
CA GLY A 76 -0.95 -0.09 3.96
C GLY A 76 0.05 0.79 3.25
N GLY A 77 -0.41 1.54 2.27
CA GLY A 77 0.45 2.49 1.57
C GLY A 77 -0.36 3.60 0.92
N PHE A 78 0.25 4.76 0.80
CA PHE A 78 -0.38 5.95 0.25
C PHE A 78 0.31 6.42 -1.03
N SER A 79 -0.46 6.82 -2.05
CA SER A 79 0.07 7.38 -3.31
C SER A 79 1.04 6.40 -4.01
N SER A 80 2.30 6.78 -4.23
CA SER A 80 3.33 5.85 -4.70
C SER A 80 3.58 4.68 -3.73
N GLY A 81 3.35 4.86 -2.44
CA GLY A 81 3.32 3.77 -1.46
C GLY A 81 2.08 2.88 -1.61
N GLY A 82 0.93 3.44 -2.04
CA GLY A 82 -0.26 2.67 -2.41
C GLY A 82 -0.01 1.76 -3.62
N HIS A 83 0.75 2.24 -4.60
CA HIS A 83 1.25 1.40 -5.69
C HIS A 83 2.12 0.25 -5.17
N LEU A 84 3.13 0.54 -4.34
CA LEU A 84 4.04 -0.48 -3.78
C LEU A 84 3.30 -1.47 -2.86
N CYS A 85 2.27 -0.99 -2.14
CA CYS A 85 1.36 -1.85 -1.38
C CYS A 85 0.62 -2.82 -2.32
N GLY A 86 0.03 -2.33 -3.41
CA GLY A 86 -0.60 -3.18 -4.42
C GLY A 86 0.35 -4.22 -5.02
N VAL A 87 1.60 -3.84 -5.31
CA VAL A 87 2.64 -4.77 -5.77
C VAL A 87 2.98 -5.82 -4.71
N ALA A 88 3.05 -5.42 -3.43
CA ALA A 88 3.27 -6.37 -2.33
C ALA A 88 2.10 -7.34 -2.16
N MET A 89 0.86 -6.89 -2.34
CA MET A 89 -0.34 -7.74 -2.24
C MET A 89 -0.39 -8.86 -3.29
N VAL A 90 0.24 -8.66 -4.45
CA VAL A 90 0.31 -9.66 -5.55
C VAL A 90 1.68 -10.35 -5.63
N THR A 91 2.44 -10.38 -4.55
CA THR A 91 3.75 -11.05 -4.47
C THR A 91 3.56 -12.52 -4.08
N ASP A 92 4.34 -13.41 -4.68
CA ASP A 92 4.43 -14.81 -4.25
C ASP A 92 5.37 -14.92 -3.04
N TRP A 93 4.82 -14.70 -1.85
CA TRP A 93 5.57 -14.64 -0.61
C TRP A 93 6.29 -15.93 -0.26
N GLN A 94 5.69 -17.07 -0.59
CA GLN A 94 6.28 -18.38 -0.30
C GLN A 94 7.49 -18.64 -1.18
N LYS A 95 7.33 -18.42 -2.48
CA LYS A 95 8.39 -18.67 -3.47
C LYS A 95 9.55 -17.69 -3.33
N ASP A 96 9.23 -16.39 -3.24
CA ASP A 96 10.23 -15.32 -3.38
C ASP A 96 10.92 -14.97 -2.06
N PHE A 97 10.24 -15.18 -0.91
CA PHE A 97 10.74 -14.72 0.41
C PHE A 97 10.73 -15.79 1.51
N GLY A 98 10.21 -16.99 1.24
CA GLY A 98 10.16 -18.10 2.20
C GLY A 98 9.32 -17.80 3.44
N ILE A 99 8.23 -17.06 3.27
CA ILE A 99 7.19 -16.84 4.29
C ILE A 99 5.85 -17.35 3.75
N PRO A 100 4.84 -17.63 4.60
CA PRO A 100 3.56 -18.16 4.13
C PRO A 100 2.93 -17.31 3.02
N ALA A 101 2.27 -17.94 2.06
CA ALA A 101 1.57 -17.24 0.97
C ALA A 101 0.52 -16.25 1.51
N ASP A 102 -0.09 -16.57 2.65
CA ASP A 102 -1.07 -15.75 3.36
C ASP A 102 -0.47 -14.92 4.53
N ALA A 103 0.84 -14.67 4.52
CA ALA A 103 1.53 -13.89 5.57
C ALA A 103 0.87 -12.51 5.79
N ILE A 104 0.44 -11.86 4.72
CA ILE A 104 -0.32 -10.61 4.80
C ILE A 104 -1.80 -10.94 4.94
N LYS A 105 -2.48 -10.35 5.94
CA LYS A 105 -3.90 -10.60 6.23
C LYS A 105 -4.84 -9.57 5.64
N GLY A 106 -4.33 -8.47 5.12
CA GLY A 106 -5.08 -7.46 4.40
C GLY A 106 -4.20 -6.29 3.96
N GLY A 107 -4.61 -5.62 2.89
CA GLY A 107 -3.92 -4.46 2.33
C GLY A 107 -4.83 -3.24 2.20
N LEU A 108 -4.41 -2.09 2.76
CA LEU A 108 -5.06 -0.80 2.57
C LEU A 108 -4.26 0.03 1.55
N CYS A 109 -4.79 0.10 0.35
CA CYS A 109 -4.18 0.77 -0.80
C CYS A 109 -4.81 2.16 -0.99
N MET A 110 -4.18 3.20 -0.44
CA MET A 110 -4.73 4.56 -0.42
C MET A 110 -4.24 5.36 -1.62
N SER A 111 -5.15 5.80 -2.48
CA SER A 111 -4.84 6.64 -3.66
C SER A 111 -3.67 6.10 -4.50
N GLY A 112 -3.64 4.80 -4.70
CA GLY A 112 -2.55 4.12 -5.43
C GLY A 112 -2.78 4.10 -6.94
N MET A 113 -1.82 3.51 -7.63
CA MET A 113 -1.86 3.25 -9.08
C MET A 113 -1.53 1.78 -9.33
N TYR A 114 -2.38 1.07 -10.04
CA TYR A 114 -2.32 -0.40 -10.16
C TYR A 114 -2.14 -0.88 -11.60
N ASP A 115 -2.32 0.02 -12.58
CA ASP A 115 -1.88 -0.12 -13.97
C ASP A 115 -0.82 0.96 -14.25
N MET A 116 0.38 0.54 -14.57
CA MET A 116 1.51 1.46 -14.75
C MET A 116 1.58 2.06 -16.17
N LYS A 117 0.75 1.63 -17.11
CA LYS A 117 0.75 2.21 -18.46
C LYS A 117 0.42 3.71 -18.49
N PRO A 118 -0.65 4.21 -17.83
CA PRO A 118 -0.91 5.65 -17.75
C PRO A 118 0.21 6.42 -17.04
N VAL A 119 0.83 5.80 -16.03
CA VAL A 119 1.98 6.40 -15.31
C VAL A 119 3.17 6.55 -16.24
N ARG A 120 3.47 5.53 -17.06
CA ARG A 120 4.52 5.56 -18.09
C ARG A 120 4.27 6.65 -19.13
N LEU A 121 3.03 6.91 -19.49
CA LEU A 121 2.65 7.96 -20.45
C LEU A 121 2.63 9.37 -19.84
N SER A 122 2.86 9.51 -18.53
CA SER A 122 2.86 10.78 -17.82
C SER A 122 4.27 11.37 -17.71
N LYS A 123 4.35 12.59 -17.13
CA LYS A 123 5.64 13.23 -16.79
C LYS A 123 6.54 12.38 -15.88
N ARG A 124 6.03 11.31 -15.26
CA ARG A 124 6.80 10.42 -14.39
C ARG A 124 7.89 9.64 -15.14
N SER A 125 7.74 9.43 -16.44
CA SER A 125 8.77 8.85 -17.31
C SER A 125 10.03 9.70 -17.42
N SER A 126 10.02 10.94 -16.96
CA SER A 126 11.23 11.76 -16.88
C SER A 126 12.22 11.27 -15.82
N TYR A 127 11.76 10.48 -14.82
CA TYR A 127 12.60 9.97 -13.74
C TYR A 127 12.45 8.47 -13.49
N ILE A 128 11.41 7.82 -14.01
CA ILE A 128 11.26 6.37 -14.01
C ILE A 128 11.65 5.85 -15.39
N LYS A 129 12.61 4.94 -15.44
CA LYS A 129 13.07 4.33 -16.69
C LYS A 129 12.23 3.12 -17.06
N PHE A 130 10.98 3.38 -17.48
CA PHE A 130 10.07 2.31 -17.84
C PHE A 130 10.58 1.44 -18.99
N THR A 131 10.52 0.13 -18.79
CA THR A 131 10.55 -0.90 -19.82
C THR A 131 9.21 -1.63 -19.85
N ASP A 132 8.93 -2.40 -20.91
CA ASP A 132 7.72 -3.21 -20.98
C ASP A 132 7.68 -4.25 -19.84
N ALA A 133 8.83 -4.84 -19.51
CA ALA A 133 8.96 -5.77 -18.40
C ALA A 133 8.67 -5.11 -17.05
N MET A 134 9.17 -3.88 -16.82
CA MET A 134 8.90 -3.15 -15.58
C MET A 134 7.42 -2.74 -15.50
N GLU A 135 6.84 -2.21 -16.58
CA GLU A 135 5.40 -1.88 -16.64
C GLU A 135 4.55 -3.11 -16.32
N GLN A 136 4.87 -4.25 -16.91
CA GLN A 136 4.18 -5.51 -16.66
C GLN A 136 4.33 -5.93 -15.19
N ALA A 137 5.54 -5.99 -14.67
CA ALA A 137 5.82 -6.48 -13.32
C ALA A 137 5.29 -5.57 -12.21
N MET A 138 5.22 -4.26 -12.45
CA MET A 138 4.80 -3.27 -11.46
C MET A 138 3.31 -2.90 -11.57
N SER A 139 2.58 -3.45 -12.52
CA SER A 139 1.12 -3.29 -12.64
C SER A 139 0.41 -4.40 -11.86
N SER A 140 0.10 -4.16 -10.58
CA SER A 140 -0.55 -5.17 -9.72
C SER A 140 -1.89 -5.67 -10.26
N GLN A 141 -2.59 -4.84 -11.03
CA GLN A 141 -3.83 -5.24 -11.72
C GLN A 141 -3.64 -6.40 -12.71
N ARG A 142 -2.42 -6.64 -13.19
CA ARG A 142 -2.09 -7.72 -14.12
C ARG A 142 -1.69 -9.03 -13.42
N HIS A 143 -1.69 -9.05 -12.08
CA HIS A 143 -1.22 -10.17 -11.24
C HIS A 143 -2.22 -10.52 -10.14
N ILE A 144 -3.51 -10.25 -10.34
CA ILE A 144 -4.59 -10.47 -9.36
C ILE A 144 -4.72 -11.95 -8.98
N ASP A 145 -4.34 -12.85 -9.87
CA ASP A 145 -4.27 -14.30 -9.62
C ASP A 145 -3.46 -14.63 -8.34
N LYS A 146 -2.40 -13.88 -8.06
CA LYS A 146 -1.52 -14.06 -6.89
C LYS A 146 -2.05 -13.43 -5.59
N LEU A 147 -3.13 -12.64 -5.65
CA LEU A 147 -3.69 -11.99 -4.47
C LEU A 147 -4.23 -13.04 -3.49
N ALA A 148 -3.67 -13.11 -2.28
CA ALA A 148 -4.03 -14.09 -1.25
C ALA A 148 -4.83 -13.50 -0.07
N ALA A 149 -5.02 -12.18 -0.01
CA ALA A 149 -5.67 -11.51 1.11
C ALA A 149 -6.61 -10.39 0.63
N PRO A 150 -7.59 -9.97 1.46
CA PRO A 150 -8.48 -8.85 1.14
C PRO A 150 -7.72 -7.56 0.84
N VAL A 151 -8.24 -6.78 -0.10
CA VAL A 151 -7.74 -5.46 -0.45
C VAL A 151 -8.81 -4.40 -0.24
N VAL A 152 -8.46 -3.32 0.45
CA VAL A 152 -9.28 -2.11 0.53
C VAL A 152 -8.57 -1.00 -0.22
N CYS A 153 -9.20 -0.44 -1.24
CA CYS A 153 -8.70 0.75 -1.93
C CYS A 153 -9.53 1.97 -1.55
N THR A 154 -8.86 3.08 -1.32
CA THR A 154 -9.51 4.35 -1.00
C THR A 154 -9.06 5.45 -1.96
N ALA A 155 -9.96 6.36 -2.32
CA ALA A 155 -9.63 7.56 -3.08
C ALA A 155 -10.55 8.72 -2.70
N GLY A 156 -9.99 9.92 -2.68
CA GLY A 156 -10.76 11.15 -2.44
C GLY A 156 -11.55 11.59 -3.67
N THR A 157 -12.76 12.12 -3.46
CA THR A 157 -13.58 12.60 -4.59
C THR A 157 -13.06 13.91 -5.22
N ALA A 158 -12.16 14.62 -4.53
CA ALA A 158 -11.46 15.79 -5.05
C ALA A 158 -10.05 15.48 -5.61
N GLU A 159 -9.69 14.20 -5.72
CA GLU A 159 -8.48 13.78 -6.43
C GLU A 159 -8.66 13.86 -7.95
N THR A 160 -7.54 13.83 -8.68
CA THR A 160 -7.61 13.77 -10.15
C THR A 160 -8.38 12.53 -10.62
N PRO A 161 -9.06 12.60 -11.77
CA PRO A 161 -9.86 11.48 -12.29
C PRO A 161 -9.09 10.17 -12.41
N GLU A 162 -7.79 10.23 -12.71
CA GLU A 162 -6.96 9.04 -12.89
C GLU A 162 -6.72 8.28 -11.57
N PHE A 163 -6.47 8.98 -10.45
CA PHE A 163 -6.39 8.32 -9.13
C PHE A 163 -7.70 7.62 -8.79
N GLN A 164 -8.83 8.32 -8.96
CA GLN A 164 -10.14 7.74 -8.68
C GLN A 164 -10.43 6.53 -9.56
N ARG A 165 -10.14 6.63 -10.88
CA ARG A 165 -10.34 5.54 -11.83
C ARG A 165 -9.53 4.30 -11.45
N GLN A 166 -8.23 4.44 -11.24
CA GLN A 166 -7.36 3.29 -10.96
C GLN A 166 -7.75 2.54 -9.69
N ASN A 167 -8.16 3.25 -8.64
CA ASN A 167 -8.63 2.61 -7.41
C ASN A 167 -9.95 1.84 -7.62
N ARG A 168 -10.91 2.41 -8.37
CA ARG A 168 -12.16 1.72 -8.73
C ARG A 168 -11.91 0.50 -9.61
N ASP A 169 -11.11 0.68 -10.67
CA ASP A 169 -10.88 -0.37 -11.67
C ASP A 169 -10.13 -1.56 -11.08
N PHE A 170 -9.15 -1.31 -10.19
CA PHE A 170 -8.43 -2.38 -9.50
C PHE A 170 -9.37 -3.19 -8.61
N VAL A 171 -10.20 -2.54 -7.80
CA VAL A 171 -11.19 -3.23 -6.97
C VAL A 171 -12.20 -4.00 -7.83
N ALA A 172 -12.67 -3.41 -8.93
CA ALA A 172 -13.59 -4.10 -9.84
C ALA A 172 -12.95 -5.37 -10.44
N ALA A 173 -11.69 -5.29 -10.86
CA ALA A 173 -10.95 -6.42 -11.40
C ALA A 173 -10.71 -7.53 -10.33
N VAL A 174 -10.37 -7.16 -9.09
CA VAL A 174 -10.22 -8.10 -7.97
C VAL A 174 -11.54 -8.81 -7.67
N LYS A 175 -12.66 -8.08 -7.62
CA LYS A 175 -14.00 -8.67 -7.42
C LYS A 175 -14.39 -9.58 -8.58
N ALA A 176 -14.12 -9.18 -9.83
CA ALA A 176 -14.39 -10.02 -11.00
C ALA A 176 -13.59 -11.34 -11.00
N ALA A 177 -12.43 -11.35 -10.36
CA ALA A 177 -11.63 -12.56 -10.11
C ALA A 177 -12.13 -13.40 -8.92
N GLY A 178 -13.29 -13.06 -8.32
CA GLY A 178 -13.87 -13.76 -7.18
C GLY A 178 -13.14 -13.52 -5.85
N LYS A 179 -12.30 -12.49 -5.75
CA LYS A 179 -11.50 -12.21 -4.56
C LYS A 179 -12.08 -11.04 -3.75
N PRO A 180 -11.86 -11.02 -2.41
CA PRO A 180 -12.42 -9.98 -1.55
C PRO A 180 -11.71 -8.63 -1.78
N ALA A 181 -12.50 -7.62 -2.12
CA ALA A 181 -12.02 -6.25 -2.24
C ALA A 181 -13.13 -5.23 -1.94
N GLU A 182 -12.73 -4.06 -1.47
CA GLU A 182 -13.64 -2.94 -1.19
C GLU A 182 -13.06 -1.64 -1.76
N PHE A 183 -13.93 -0.78 -2.30
CA PHE A 183 -13.59 0.58 -2.67
C PHE A 183 -14.32 1.56 -1.77
N ILE A 184 -13.59 2.48 -1.14
CA ILE A 184 -14.13 3.55 -0.30
C ILE A 184 -13.81 4.89 -0.95
N ALA A 185 -14.84 5.58 -1.42
CA ALA A 185 -14.72 6.97 -1.85
C ALA A 185 -14.77 7.89 -0.62
N ALA A 186 -13.76 8.74 -0.45
CA ALA A 186 -13.71 9.74 0.62
C ALA A 186 -14.28 11.08 0.11
N PRO A 187 -15.49 11.48 0.53
CA PRO A 187 -16.13 12.70 0.05
C PRO A 187 -15.27 13.93 0.35
N HIS A 188 -15.12 14.80 -0.65
CA HIS A 188 -14.43 16.09 -0.58
C HIS A 188 -12.94 16.05 -0.23
N CYS A 189 -12.35 14.87 -0.01
CA CYS A 189 -10.92 14.75 0.26
C CYS A 189 -10.10 14.89 -1.04
N ASN A 190 -9.07 15.72 -0.99
CA ASN A 190 -8.02 15.78 -2.01
C ASN A 190 -6.90 14.76 -1.71
N HIS A 191 -5.89 14.70 -2.58
CA HIS A 191 -4.81 13.71 -2.47
C HIS A 191 -4.04 13.78 -1.14
N PHE A 192 -3.78 14.98 -0.61
CA PHE A 192 -3.02 15.14 0.64
C PHE A 192 -3.85 14.77 1.86
N GLU A 193 -5.12 15.19 1.90
CA GLU A 193 -6.06 14.85 2.97
C GLU A 193 -6.30 13.35 3.08
N MET A 194 -6.22 12.62 1.96
CA MET A 194 -6.26 11.16 1.99
C MET A 194 -5.13 10.56 2.85
N GLY A 195 -3.89 11.03 2.67
CA GLY A 195 -2.77 10.60 3.50
C GLY A 195 -3.00 10.91 4.97
N GLU A 196 -3.33 12.17 5.28
CA GLU A 196 -3.52 12.67 6.65
C GLU A 196 -4.64 11.93 7.40
N SER A 197 -5.69 11.52 6.71
CA SER A 197 -6.84 10.83 7.30
C SER A 197 -6.51 9.46 7.94
N LEU A 198 -5.31 8.91 7.68
CA LEU A 198 -4.89 7.63 8.29
C LEU A 198 -4.66 7.74 9.80
N GLY A 199 -4.24 8.90 10.30
CA GLY A 199 -4.03 9.13 11.73
C GLY A 199 -5.30 9.45 12.52
N ASN A 200 -6.44 9.59 11.84
CA ASN A 200 -7.72 9.91 12.46
C ASN A 200 -8.64 8.68 12.48
N PRO A 201 -9.01 8.14 13.66
CA PRO A 201 -9.87 6.96 13.77
C PRO A 201 -11.28 7.16 13.17
N TYR A 202 -11.70 8.40 12.97
CA TYR A 202 -12.97 8.78 12.34
C TYR A 202 -12.82 9.17 10.87
N GLY A 203 -11.59 9.37 10.41
CA GLY A 203 -11.27 9.66 9.01
C GLY A 203 -11.44 8.44 8.11
N PRO A 204 -11.59 8.62 6.79
CA PRO A 204 -11.86 7.50 5.87
C PRO A 204 -10.79 6.40 5.93
N ASN A 205 -9.51 6.75 5.97
CA ASN A 205 -8.44 5.76 6.00
C ASN A 205 -8.18 5.16 7.38
N GLY A 206 -8.28 5.96 8.45
CA GLY A 206 -8.15 5.44 9.82
C GLY A 206 -9.25 4.44 10.14
N ARG A 207 -10.51 4.76 9.84
CA ARG A 207 -11.63 3.82 9.98
C ARG A 207 -11.44 2.55 9.16
N ALA A 208 -11.06 2.68 7.89
CA ALA A 208 -10.84 1.53 7.02
C ALA A 208 -9.73 0.63 7.56
N ALA A 209 -8.63 1.20 8.05
CA ALA A 209 -7.53 0.45 8.65
C ALA A 209 -7.96 -0.30 9.91
N LEU A 210 -8.61 0.39 10.86
CA LEU A 210 -9.09 -0.23 12.12
C LEU A 210 -10.10 -1.33 11.83
N ALA A 211 -11.05 -1.10 10.92
CA ALA A 211 -12.04 -2.11 10.54
C ALA A 211 -11.39 -3.35 9.89
N MET A 212 -10.48 -3.16 8.94
CA MET A 212 -9.74 -4.25 8.29
C MET A 212 -8.96 -5.09 9.31
N MET A 213 -8.35 -4.45 10.31
CA MET A 213 -7.57 -5.10 11.36
C MET A 213 -8.44 -5.64 12.51
N LYS A 214 -9.74 -5.36 12.51
CA LYS A 214 -10.69 -5.66 13.60
C LYS A 214 -10.24 -5.07 14.94
N LEU A 215 -9.77 -3.82 14.89
CA LEU A 215 -9.35 -3.05 16.05
C LEU A 215 -10.45 -2.09 16.51
N PRO A 216 -10.52 -1.76 17.81
CA PRO A 216 -11.47 -0.80 18.33
C PRO A 216 -11.15 0.62 17.85
N VAL A 217 -12.17 1.45 17.72
CA VAL A 217 -12.04 2.90 17.64
C VAL A 217 -11.88 3.41 19.07
N ILE A 218 -10.69 3.85 19.43
CA ILE A 218 -10.44 4.47 20.73
C ILE A 218 -10.52 5.99 20.52
N ALA A 219 -11.44 6.65 21.22
CA ALA A 219 -11.48 8.10 21.29
C ALA A 219 -10.29 8.58 22.13
N ALA A 220 -9.61 9.61 21.64
CA ALA A 220 -8.54 10.28 22.39
C ALA A 220 -9.11 11.08 23.58
#